data_44bf73763e0242bddfe09c8ddf63f4c0
#
_entry.id   44bf73763e0242bddfe09c8ddf63f4c0
#
_cell.length_a   1.000
_cell.length_b   1.000
_cell.length_c   1.000
_cell.angle_alpha   90.00
_cell.angle_beta   90.00
_cell.angle_gamma   90.00
#
_symmetry.space_group_name_H-M   'P 1'
#
loop_
_entity.id
_entity.type
_entity.pdbx_description
1 polymer ?
#
loop_
_entity_poly.entity_id
_entity_poly.type
_entity_poly.pdbx_seq_one_letter_code
_entity_poly.pdbx_strand_id
1 'polypeptide(L)'
;CFDERFFAHQEEIDLCWRLQNDGKKIYYTGKSKVYHVGGGTLNKENPQKTYLNFRNNLSMMLKNLPAWKAFFILLFRLNLDGYASIYLAYKNGWRHIWAVFMAHVMFYCHLPKSIALRQKHQIDPYYQTKWLMFKHFLGSKK
;
A
#
# COMPACT_ATOMS: atom_id res chain seq x y z
N CYS A 1 13.82 -7.73 -7.92
CA CYS A 1 13.78 -8.15 -6.52
C CYS A 1 12.86 -7.25 -5.70
N PHE A 2 12.57 -7.65 -4.48
CA PHE A 2 11.82 -6.83 -3.52
C PHE A 2 12.58 -5.54 -3.19
N ASP A 3 11.84 -4.50 -2.82
CA ASP A 3 12.41 -3.26 -2.32
C ASP A 3 12.67 -3.40 -0.81
N GLU A 4 13.92 -3.56 -0.42
CA GLU A 4 14.34 -3.81 0.97
C GLU A 4 13.89 -2.71 1.96
N ARG A 5 13.62 -1.51 1.47
CA ARG A 5 13.12 -0.40 2.30
C ARG A 5 11.73 -0.67 2.89
N PHE A 6 10.98 -1.59 2.30
CA PHE A 6 9.65 -1.94 2.81
C PHE A 6 9.75 -2.79 4.07
N PHE A 7 10.79 -3.58 4.23
CA PHE A 7 11.00 -4.50 5.34
C PHE A 7 9.89 -5.57 5.45
N ALA A 8 8.66 -5.15 5.56
CA ALA A 8 7.46 -6.01 5.58
C ALA A 8 6.24 -5.19 5.12
N HIS A 9 5.29 -5.86 4.52
CA HIS A 9 4.04 -5.34 3.95
C HIS A 9 4.21 -4.47 2.70
N GLN A 10 3.41 -4.72 1.69
CA GLN A 10 3.32 -4.07 0.38
C GLN A 10 4.49 -4.39 -0.58
N GLU A 11 5.52 -5.13 -0.17
CA GLU A 11 6.68 -5.46 -0.99
C GLU A 11 6.30 -6.33 -2.20
N GLU A 12 5.41 -7.28 -2.01
CA GLU A 12 4.91 -8.15 -3.08
C GLU A 12 4.01 -7.39 -4.06
N ILE A 13 3.19 -6.47 -3.55
CA ILE A 13 2.32 -5.63 -4.39
C ILE A 13 3.17 -4.65 -5.20
N ASP A 14 4.17 -4.02 -4.57
CA ASP A 14 5.12 -3.14 -5.25
C ASP A 14 5.87 -3.87 -6.35
N LEU A 15 6.35 -5.08 -6.09
CA LEU A 15 7.05 -5.89 -7.09
C LEU A 15 6.13 -6.21 -8.28
N CYS A 16 4.92 -6.69 -8.01
CA CYS A 16 3.95 -6.98 -9.05
C CYS A 16 3.63 -5.75 -9.89
N TRP A 17 3.45 -4.61 -9.26
CA TRP A 17 3.13 -3.36 -9.95
C TRP A 17 4.29 -2.89 -10.84
N ARG A 18 5.53 -2.94 -10.34
CA ARG A 18 6.72 -2.63 -11.15
C ARG A 18 6.87 -3.55 -12.36
N LEU A 19 6.66 -4.85 -12.17
CA LEU A 19 6.70 -5.81 -13.27
C LEU A 19 5.63 -5.51 -14.34
N GLN A 20 4.43 -5.13 -13.92
CA GLN A 20 3.38 -4.70 -14.85
C GLN A 20 3.75 -3.40 -15.58
N ASN A 21 4.32 -2.42 -14.87
CA ASN A 21 4.82 -1.19 -15.48
C ASN A 21 5.91 -1.48 -16.53
N ASP A 22 6.71 -2.53 -16.34
CA ASP A 22 7.70 -3.02 -17.30
C ASP A 22 7.10 -3.92 -18.40
N GLY A 23 5.77 -3.97 -18.53
CA GLY A 23 5.05 -4.75 -19.55
C GLY A 23 5.02 -6.25 -19.29
N LYS A 24 5.42 -6.71 -18.10
CA LYS A 24 5.36 -8.13 -17.74
C LYS A 24 3.95 -8.53 -17.34
N LYS A 25 3.59 -9.77 -17.68
CA LYS A 25 2.30 -10.36 -17.27
C LYS A 25 2.49 -11.17 -15.99
N ILE A 26 1.55 -11.05 -15.08
CA ILE A 26 1.53 -11.79 -13.83
C ILE A 26 0.38 -12.80 -13.90
N TYR A 27 0.69 -14.04 -13.61
CA TYR A 27 -0.28 -15.12 -13.65
C TYR A 27 -0.45 -15.74 -12.26
N TYR A 28 -1.68 -16.07 -11.94
CA TYR A 28 -2.01 -16.89 -10.78
C TYR A 28 -2.09 -18.37 -11.19
N THR A 29 -1.59 -19.26 -10.35
CA THR A 29 -1.76 -20.68 -10.49
C THR A 29 -2.25 -21.31 -9.19
N GLY A 30 -3.40 -21.99 -9.23
CA GLY A 30 -3.95 -22.72 -8.09
C GLY A 30 -3.18 -23.99 -7.73
N LYS A 31 -2.21 -24.41 -8.57
CA LYS A 31 -1.35 -25.58 -8.32
C LYS A 31 -0.19 -25.26 -7.36
N SER A 32 0.17 -23.97 -7.23
CA SER A 32 1.20 -23.53 -6.29
C SER A 32 0.57 -23.29 -4.91
N LYS A 33 1.09 -23.98 -3.90
CA LYS A 33 0.64 -23.86 -2.51
C LYS A 33 1.80 -23.32 -1.66
N VAL A 34 1.55 -22.24 -0.96
CA VAL A 34 2.50 -21.66 0.01
C VAL A 34 1.84 -21.68 1.38
N TYR A 35 2.53 -22.24 2.34
CA TYR A 35 2.09 -22.22 3.75
C TYR A 35 2.59 -20.93 4.38
N HIS A 36 1.67 -20.15 4.91
CA HIS A 36 1.97 -18.87 5.53
C HIS A 36 1.60 -18.87 7.00
N VAL A 37 2.59 -18.60 7.87
CA VAL A 37 2.34 -18.43 9.31
C VAL A 37 1.78 -17.03 9.53
N GLY A 38 0.46 -16.91 9.67
CA GLY A 38 -0.20 -15.64 9.92
C GLY A 38 0.29 -14.99 11.21
N GLY A 39 0.79 -13.74 11.11
CA GLY A 39 1.30 -13.00 12.27
C GLY A 39 2.73 -13.36 12.70
N GLY A 40 3.46 -14.16 11.90
CA GLY A 40 4.83 -14.59 12.23
C GLY A 40 5.83 -13.46 12.40
N THR A 41 5.68 -12.34 11.68
CA THR A 41 6.59 -11.19 11.79
C THR A 41 6.04 -10.12 12.73
N LEU A 42 4.75 -9.78 12.62
CA LEU A 42 4.13 -8.73 13.44
C LEU A 42 2.67 -9.11 13.73
N ASN A 43 2.28 -9.07 15.01
CA ASN A 43 0.91 -9.30 15.42
C ASN A 43 -0.03 -8.22 14.87
N LYS A 44 -1.33 -8.56 14.67
CA LYS A 44 -2.33 -7.62 14.08
C LYS A 44 -2.48 -6.32 14.85
N GLU A 45 -2.31 -6.37 16.17
CA GLU A 45 -2.45 -5.23 17.08
C GLU A 45 -1.15 -4.42 17.27
N ASN A 46 -0.08 -4.78 16.57
CA ASN A 46 1.20 -4.09 16.72
C ASN A 46 1.19 -2.75 15.97
N PRO A 47 1.40 -1.59 16.64
CA PRO A 47 1.48 -0.28 15.99
C PRO A 47 2.55 -0.21 14.91
N GLN A 48 3.64 -0.97 15.03
CA GLN A 48 4.69 -1.07 14.01
C GLN A 48 4.14 -1.59 12.68
N LYS A 49 3.21 -2.55 12.72
CA LYS A 49 2.53 -3.04 11.53
C LYS A 49 1.70 -1.93 10.86
N THR A 50 0.98 -1.14 11.65
CA THR A 50 0.24 0.02 11.16
C THR A 50 1.18 1.02 10.50
N TYR A 51 2.26 1.40 11.19
CA TYR A 51 3.28 2.29 10.65
C TYR A 51 3.81 1.81 9.27
N LEU A 52 4.24 0.55 9.18
CA LEU A 52 4.78 -0.01 7.94
C LEU A 52 3.73 -0.03 6.82
N ASN A 53 2.50 -0.45 7.11
CA ASN A 53 1.44 -0.48 6.11
C ASN A 53 1.16 0.92 5.52
N PHE A 54 1.02 1.95 6.34
CA PHE A 54 0.74 3.30 5.88
C PHE A 54 1.94 3.89 5.12
N ARG A 55 3.15 3.84 5.69
CA ARG A 55 4.36 4.36 5.05
C ARG A 55 4.65 3.69 3.71
N ASN A 56 4.59 2.35 3.69
CA ASN A 56 4.90 1.58 2.49
C ASN A 56 3.86 1.78 1.39
N ASN A 57 2.57 1.87 1.77
CA ASN A 57 1.50 2.14 0.84
C ASN A 57 1.67 3.51 0.14
N LEU A 58 2.00 4.57 0.88
CA LEU A 58 2.30 5.88 0.33
C LEU A 58 3.50 5.83 -0.63
N SER A 59 4.58 5.15 -0.21
CA SER A 59 5.79 5.00 -1.02
C SER A 59 5.54 4.20 -2.31
N MET A 60 4.78 3.11 -2.22
CA MET A 60 4.39 2.28 -3.36
C MET A 60 3.56 3.07 -4.37
N MET A 61 2.56 3.83 -3.91
CA MET A 61 1.74 4.68 -4.77
C MET A 61 2.58 5.75 -5.48
N LEU A 62 3.46 6.44 -4.74
CA LEU A 62 4.33 7.45 -5.32
C LEU A 62 5.25 6.87 -6.41
N LYS A 63 5.80 5.67 -6.20
CA LYS A 63 6.72 5.02 -7.14
C LYS A 63 6.05 4.59 -8.44
N ASN A 64 4.84 4.06 -8.35
CA ASN A 64 4.22 3.30 -9.43
C ASN A 64 3.11 4.05 -10.18
N LEU A 65 2.51 5.09 -9.60
CA LEU A 65 1.46 5.87 -10.26
C LEU A 65 2.03 6.98 -11.16
N PRO A 66 1.32 7.37 -12.24
CA PRO A 66 1.59 8.62 -12.95
C PRO A 66 1.66 9.81 -11.99
N ALA A 67 2.58 10.76 -12.22
CA ALA A 67 2.89 11.83 -11.26
C ALA A 67 1.66 12.64 -10.83
N TRP A 68 0.82 13.03 -11.78
CA TRP A 68 -0.38 13.80 -11.50
C TRP A 68 -1.41 13.01 -10.66
N LYS A 69 -1.58 11.70 -10.94
CA LYS A 69 -2.44 10.82 -10.14
C LYS A 69 -1.88 10.62 -8.75
N ALA A 70 -0.57 10.39 -8.63
CA ALA A 70 0.09 10.26 -7.36
C ALA A 70 -0.15 11.49 -6.48
N PHE A 71 0.00 12.70 -7.05
CA PHE A 71 -0.23 13.95 -6.31
C PHE A 71 -1.65 14.01 -5.71
N PHE A 72 -2.68 13.84 -6.51
CA PHE A 72 -4.07 13.92 -6.03
C PHE A 72 -4.42 12.78 -5.07
N ILE A 73 -3.97 11.56 -5.36
CA ILE A 73 -4.23 10.41 -4.50
C ILE A 73 -3.54 10.58 -3.14
N LEU A 74 -2.29 11.02 -3.10
CA LEU A 74 -1.56 11.24 -1.85
C LEU A 74 -2.18 12.38 -1.03
N LEU A 75 -2.63 13.44 -1.67
CA LEU A 75 -3.36 14.53 -1.00
C LEU A 75 -4.67 14.04 -0.38
N PHE A 76 -5.43 13.24 -1.11
CA PHE A 76 -6.68 12.64 -0.60
C PHE A 76 -6.41 11.63 0.53
N ARG A 77 -5.35 10.84 0.41
CA ARG A 77 -4.93 9.88 1.41
C ARG A 77 -4.58 10.52 2.75
N LEU A 78 -4.03 11.73 2.76
CA LEU A 78 -3.75 12.44 4.01
C LEU A 78 -4.99 12.57 4.89
N ASN A 79 -6.14 12.89 4.28
CA ASN A 79 -7.41 12.97 5.02
C ASN A 79 -7.94 11.58 5.41
N LEU A 80 -7.95 10.63 4.48
CA LEU A 80 -8.44 9.27 4.75
C LEU A 80 -7.62 8.57 5.84
N ASP A 81 -6.30 8.73 5.80
CA ASP A 81 -5.41 8.12 6.79
C ASP A 81 -5.60 8.75 8.17
N GLY A 82 -5.94 10.04 8.23
CA GLY A 82 -6.35 10.71 9.47
C GLY A 82 -7.60 10.05 10.08
N TYR A 83 -8.66 9.87 9.31
CA TYR A 83 -9.86 9.15 9.78
C TYR A 83 -9.57 7.71 10.16
N ALA A 84 -8.79 7.00 9.34
CA ALA A 84 -8.39 5.63 9.64
C ALA A 84 -7.60 5.53 10.95
N SER A 85 -6.74 6.52 11.25
CA SER A 85 -5.96 6.55 12.48
C SER A 85 -6.84 6.66 13.73
N ILE A 86 -7.89 7.48 13.68
CA ILE A 86 -8.87 7.62 14.76
C ILE A 86 -9.62 6.31 14.99
N TYR A 87 -10.07 5.69 13.90
CA TYR A 87 -10.75 4.39 13.96
C TYR A 87 -9.85 3.28 14.55
N LEU A 88 -8.59 3.23 14.12
CA LEU A 88 -7.61 2.27 14.65
C LEU A 88 -7.31 2.53 16.13
N ALA A 89 -7.25 3.79 16.54
CA ALA A 89 -7.06 4.15 17.94
C ALA A 89 -8.23 3.71 18.82
N TYR A 90 -9.44 3.86 18.34
CA TYR A 90 -10.63 3.37 19.04
C TYR A 90 -10.60 1.86 19.24
N LYS A 91 -10.16 1.11 18.22
CA LYS A 91 -10.11 -0.36 18.28
C LYS A 91 -8.90 -0.91 19.05
N ASN A 92 -7.71 -0.37 18.79
CA ASN A 92 -6.44 -0.99 19.14
C ASN A 92 -5.56 -0.08 20.06
N GLY A 93 -6.05 1.11 20.41
CA GLY A 93 -5.37 2.04 21.29
C GLY A 93 -4.65 3.20 20.59
N TRP A 94 -4.40 4.27 21.34
CA TRP A 94 -3.90 5.57 20.86
C TRP A 94 -2.55 5.49 20.11
N ARG A 95 -1.74 4.46 20.36
CA ARG A 95 -0.44 4.25 19.70
C ARG A 95 -0.56 4.13 18.18
N HIS A 96 -1.74 3.76 17.68
CA HIS A 96 -1.98 3.67 16.24
C HIS A 96 -2.11 5.04 15.57
N ILE A 97 -2.62 6.09 16.26
CA ILE A 97 -2.57 7.46 15.73
C ILE A 97 -1.13 7.89 15.52
N TRP A 98 -0.29 7.66 16.55
CA TRP A 98 1.13 7.98 16.47
C TRP A 98 1.83 7.22 15.36
N ALA A 99 1.50 5.94 15.18
CA ALA A 99 2.05 5.12 14.10
C ALA A 99 1.71 5.67 12.71
N VAL A 100 0.46 6.09 12.47
CA VAL A 100 0.04 6.70 11.20
C VAL A 100 0.71 8.06 11.00
N PHE A 101 0.75 8.89 12.03
CA PHE A 101 1.45 10.18 11.99
C PHE A 101 2.92 10.02 11.60
N MET A 102 3.64 9.12 12.29
CA MET A 102 5.05 8.84 12.00
C MET A 102 5.25 8.23 10.60
N ALA A 103 4.29 7.45 10.11
CA ALA A 103 4.32 6.92 8.74
C ALA A 103 4.33 8.04 7.71
N HIS A 104 3.48 9.06 7.88
CA HIS A 104 3.47 10.25 7.03
C HIS A 104 4.75 11.08 7.17
N VAL A 105 5.20 11.36 8.39
CA VAL A 105 6.46 12.09 8.63
C VAL A 105 7.62 11.41 7.91
N MET A 106 7.80 10.11 8.12
CA MET A 106 8.89 9.37 7.49
C MET A 106 8.75 9.25 5.98
N PHE A 107 7.52 9.16 5.46
CA PHE A 107 7.28 9.21 4.02
C PHE A 107 7.74 10.55 3.43
N TYR A 108 7.37 11.68 4.04
CA TYR A 108 7.77 13.00 3.55
C TYR A 108 9.26 13.26 3.73
N CYS A 109 9.89 12.82 4.82
CA CYS A 109 11.34 12.88 4.99
C CYS A 109 12.10 12.13 3.90
N HIS A 110 11.55 11.00 3.41
CA HIS A 110 12.15 10.20 2.36
C HIS A 110 11.63 10.53 0.95
N LEU A 111 10.83 11.57 0.80
CA LEU A 111 10.19 11.95 -0.47
C LEU A 111 11.18 12.11 -1.63
N PRO A 112 12.32 12.85 -1.49
CA PRO A 112 13.27 13.00 -2.57
C PRO A 112 13.82 11.67 -3.07
N LYS A 113 14.17 10.77 -2.14
CA LYS A 113 14.65 9.42 -2.46
C LYS A 113 13.56 8.56 -3.13
N SER A 114 12.32 8.68 -2.68
CA SER A 114 11.20 7.96 -3.27
C SER A 114 10.86 8.46 -4.67
N ILE A 115 11.01 9.77 -4.93
CA ILE A 115 10.86 10.37 -6.26
C ILE A 115 11.94 9.85 -7.21
N ALA A 116 13.21 9.79 -6.77
CA ALA A 116 14.32 9.26 -7.58
C ALA A 116 14.12 7.80 -8.01
N LEU A 117 13.34 7.04 -7.25
CA LEU A 117 13.06 5.62 -7.49
C LEU A 117 11.73 5.38 -8.22
N ARG A 118 11.09 6.43 -8.73
CA ARG A 118 9.86 6.29 -9.53
C ARG A 118 10.12 5.49 -10.80
N GLN A 119 9.15 4.67 -11.16
CA GLN A 119 9.20 3.94 -12.43
C GLN A 119 9.15 4.90 -13.60
N LYS A 120 9.98 4.64 -14.63
CA LYS A 120 10.03 5.45 -15.85
C LYS A 120 8.76 5.29 -16.68
N HIS A 121 8.23 4.07 -16.74
CA HIS A 121 6.99 3.72 -17.41
C HIS A 121 5.93 3.41 -16.37
N GLN A 122 4.73 3.95 -16.54
CA GLN A 122 3.59 3.69 -15.67
C GLN A 122 2.38 3.36 -16.51
N ILE A 123 1.74 2.23 -16.20
CA ILE A 123 0.53 1.80 -16.88
C ILE A 123 -0.65 2.68 -16.46
N ASP A 124 -1.42 3.14 -17.43
CA ASP A 124 -2.67 3.82 -17.21
C ASP A 124 -3.75 3.30 -18.18
N PRO A 125 -4.84 2.72 -17.71
CA PRO A 125 -5.23 2.56 -16.30
C PRO A 125 -4.44 1.43 -15.59
N TYR A 126 -4.07 1.67 -14.33
CA TYR A 126 -3.34 0.71 -13.49
C TYR A 126 -4.26 -0.34 -12.81
N TYR A 127 -5.54 -0.32 -13.11
CA TYR A 127 -6.55 -1.23 -12.56
C TYR A 127 -7.38 -1.86 -13.67
N GLN A 128 -7.74 -3.11 -13.48
CA GLN A 128 -8.64 -3.83 -14.40
C GLN A 128 -10.12 -3.65 -14.02
N THR A 129 -10.41 -3.44 -12.74
CA THR A 129 -11.77 -3.33 -12.24
C THR A 129 -11.96 -2.04 -11.44
N LYS A 130 -12.82 -1.16 -11.94
CA LYS A 130 -13.28 0.03 -11.21
C LYS A 130 -14.27 -0.38 -10.12
N TRP A 131 -14.19 0.31 -9.00
CA TRP A 131 -15.19 0.18 -7.92
C TRP A 131 -15.33 -1.26 -7.38
N LEU A 132 -14.21 -1.98 -7.23
CA LEU A 132 -14.20 -3.37 -6.75
C LEU A 132 -14.98 -3.54 -5.44
N MET A 133 -14.82 -2.63 -4.50
CA MET A 133 -15.54 -2.63 -3.22
C MET A 133 -17.05 -2.53 -3.44
N PHE A 134 -17.50 -1.60 -4.27
CA PHE A 134 -18.93 -1.47 -4.59
C PHE A 134 -19.47 -2.70 -5.30
N LYS A 135 -18.73 -3.26 -6.25
CA LYS A 135 -19.13 -4.51 -6.92
C LYS A 135 -19.25 -5.67 -5.96
N HIS A 136 -18.33 -5.79 -5.02
CA HIS A 136 -18.32 -6.86 -4.03
C HIS A 136 -19.47 -6.72 -3.02
N PHE A 137 -19.65 -5.53 -2.43
CA PHE A 137 -20.65 -5.32 -1.38
C PHE A 137 -22.06 -5.03 -1.88
N LEU A 138 -22.22 -4.42 -3.05
CA LEU A 138 -23.55 -4.09 -3.61
C LEU A 138 -23.97 -5.05 -4.72
N GLY A 139 -23.04 -5.75 -5.38
CA GLY A 139 -23.34 -6.71 -6.46
C GLY A 139 -23.52 -8.15 -5.99
N SER A 140 -23.28 -8.48 -4.75
CA SER A 140 -23.43 -9.84 -4.19
C SER A 140 -24.85 -10.11 -3.64
N LYS A 141 -25.86 -9.65 -4.37
CA LYS A 141 -27.21 -10.17 -4.24
C LYS A 141 -27.53 -11.00 -5.48
N LYS A 142 -26.98 -12.21 -5.52
CA LYS A 142 -27.51 -13.34 -6.27
C LYS A 142 -27.06 -14.60 -5.59
#